data_565b36bec72461889326d17c254a18f1
#
_entry.id   565b36bec72461889326d17c254a18f1
#
_cell.length_a   1.000
_cell.length_b   1.000
_cell.length_c   1.000
_cell.angle_alpha   90.00
_cell.angle_beta   90.00
_cell.angle_gamma   90.00
#
_symmetry.space_group_name_H-M   'P 1'
#
loop_
_entity.id
_entity.type
_entity.pdbx_description
1 polymer ?
#
loop_
_entity_poly.entity_id
_entity_poly.type
_entity_poly.pdbx_seq_one_letter_code
_entity_poly.pdbx_strand_id
1 'polypeptide(L)'
;MIFILLHVQDVALALVSMRPIPFAPVKEKLSLSDVNYGSIPRFYIGTREDCAIPVALQENMLNTNPPEKAFWLKGSDHAPFFSRPQSLHKILVEISQIPPKQV
;
A
#
# COMPACT_ATOMS: atom_id res chain seq x y z
N MET A 1 2.37 13.97 8.93
CA MET A 1 3.22 12.92 9.50
C MET A 1 2.74 11.55 9.04
N ILE A 2 3.64 10.72 8.51
CA ILE A 2 3.27 9.42 7.92
C ILE A 2 2.85 8.40 8.99
N PHE A 3 3.41 8.49 10.20
CA PHE A 3 3.27 7.49 11.27
C PHE A 3 2.45 7.98 12.46
N ILE A 4 1.28 8.56 12.21
CA ILE A 4 0.44 9.15 13.26
C ILE A 4 -0.13 8.10 14.23
N LEU A 5 -0.48 6.91 13.72
CA LEU A 5 -1.15 5.86 14.49
C LEU A 5 -0.20 4.82 15.08
N LEU A 6 1.10 5.04 15.02
CA LEU A 6 2.09 4.12 15.58
C LEU A 6 2.11 4.16 17.10
N HIS A 7 2.40 2.99 17.70
CA HIS A 7 2.75 2.92 19.10
C HIS A 7 4.06 3.69 19.39
N VAL A 8 4.22 4.15 20.63
CA VAL A 8 5.39 4.96 21.04
C VAL A 8 6.73 4.28 20.71
N GLN A 9 6.83 2.96 20.91
CA GLN A 9 8.02 2.18 20.60
C GLN A 9 8.36 2.20 19.11
N ASP A 10 7.33 2.08 18.26
CA ASP A 10 7.50 2.09 16.80
C ASP A 10 7.90 3.48 16.30
N VAL A 11 7.35 4.53 16.90
CA VAL A 11 7.74 5.91 16.59
C VAL A 11 9.21 6.14 16.91
N ALA A 12 9.68 5.68 18.08
CA ALA A 12 11.07 5.81 18.48
C ALA A 12 12.00 5.09 17.51
N LEU A 13 11.65 3.86 17.11
CA LEU A 13 12.41 3.10 16.14
C LEU A 13 12.44 3.79 14.76
N ALA A 14 11.32 4.32 14.32
CA ALA A 14 11.24 5.05 13.04
C ALA A 14 12.14 6.28 13.05
N LEU A 15 12.12 7.07 14.13
CA LEU A 15 12.92 8.29 14.23
C LEU A 15 14.41 8.04 14.13
N VAL A 16 14.92 6.93 14.68
CA VAL A 16 16.35 6.60 14.63
C VAL A 16 16.74 5.85 13.36
N SER A 17 15.77 5.27 12.63
CA SER A 17 16.02 4.42 11.47
C SER A 17 15.86 5.16 10.14
N MET A 18 15.05 6.22 10.11
CA MET A 18 14.74 6.93 8.86
C MET A 18 15.97 7.57 8.24
N ARG A 19 16.07 7.46 6.94
CA ARG A 19 17.13 8.05 6.13
C ARG A 19 16.52 8.74 4.91
N PRO A 20 17.18 9.79 4.37
CA PRO A 20 16.78 10.37 3.09
C PRO A 20 16.85 9.32 1.98
N ILE A 21 15.94 9.43 1.02
CA ILE A 21 15.94 8.58 -0.17
C ILE A 21 16.44 9.38 -1.38
N PRO A 22 17.07 8.72 -2.39
CA PRO A 22 17.42 9.38 -3.65
C PRO A 22 16.16 9.88 -4.36
N PHE A 23 16.14 11.12 -4.81
CA PHE A 23 14.94 11.71 -5.43
C PHE A 23 14.85 11.43 -6.93
N ALA A 24 15.97 11.30 -7.63
CA ALA A 24 15.98 11.07 -9.07
C ALA A 24 15.22 9.82 -9.50
N PRO A 25 15.39 8.64 -8.86
CA PRO A 25 14.60 7.45 -9.19
C PRO A 25 13.09 7.63 -8.95
N VAL A 26 12.69 8.46 -7.99
CA VAL A 26 11.28 8.73 -7.69
C VAL A 26 10.61 9.51 -8.82
N LYS A 27 11.36 10.38 -9.48
CA LYS A 27 10.90 11.20 -10.63
C LYS A 27 10.88 10.45 -11.95
N GLU A 28 11.61 9.37 -12.06
CA GLU A 28 11.78 8.65 -13.32
C GLU A 28 10.49 7.93 -13.71
N LYS A 29 10.13 8.06 -14.99
CA LYS A 29 8.96 7.40 -15.53
C LYS A 29 9.22 5.92 -15.75
N LEU A 30 8.34 5.06 -15.23
CA LEU A 30 8.38 3.64 -15.51
C LEU A 30 7.68 3.34 -16.84
N SER A 31 8.23 2.37 -17.57
CA SER A 31 7.58 1.80 -18.75
C SER A 31 7.30 0.33 -18.47
N LEU A 32 6.02 -0.02 -18.40
CA LEU A 32 5.55 -1.36 -18.07
C LEU A 32 4.83 -1.96 -19.27
N SER A 33 5.07 -3.25 -19.54
CA SER A 33 4.43 -3.93 -20.66
C SER A 33 3.12 -4.59 -20.25
N ASP A 34 2.15 -4.62 -21.17
CA ASP A 34 0.87 -5.30 -20.94
C ASP A 34 1.07 -6.82 -20.79
N VAL A 35 2.06 -7.39 -21.47
CA VAL A 35 2.33 -8.83 -21.43
C VAL A 35 2.87 -9.26 -20.07
N ASN A 36 3.82 -8.50 -19.51
CA ASN A 36 4.45 -8.86 -18.23
C ASN A 36 3.66 -8.32 -17.06
N TYR A 37 3.47 -7.01 -16.98
CA TYR A 37 2.78 -6.37 -15.87
C TYR A 37 1.28 -6.57 -15.95
N GLY A 38 0.67 -6.38 -17.11
CA GLY A 38 -0.77 -6.47 -17.30
C GLY A 38 -1.35 -7.88 -17.15
N SER A 39 -0.51 -8.93 -17.23
CA SER A 39 -0.94 -10.32 -17.05
C SER A 39 -1.00 -10.77 -15.59
N ILE A 40 -0.40 -10.01 -14.68
CA ILE A 40 -0.31 -10.37 -13.27
C ILE A 40 -1.48 -9.76 -12.51
N PRO A 41 -2.27 -10.57 -11.78
CA PRO A 41 -3.34 -10.02 -10.95
C PRO A 41 -2.75 -9.15 -9.83
N ARG A 42 -3.32 -7.96 -9.66
CA ARG A 42 -2.89 -6.98 -8.68
C ARG A 42 -4.01 -6.74 -7.67
N PHE A 43 -3.61 -6.58 -6.42
CA PHE A 43 -4.53 -6.29 -5.33
C PHE A 43 -4.09 -5.00 -4.66
N TYR A 44 -5.05 -4.19 -4.25
CA TYR A 44 -4.78 -2.94 -3.56
C TYR A 44 -5.36 -2.99 -2.15
N ILE A 45 -4.57 -2.59 -1.18
CA ILE A 45 -5.01 -2.43 0.20
C ILE A 45 -4.95 -0.94 0.53
N GLY A 46 -6.11 -0.31 0.55
CA GLY A 46 -6.23 1.12 0.85
C GLY A 46 -6.18 1.39 2.34
N THR A 47 -5.62 2.53 2.69
CA THR A 47 -5.43 2.99 4.06
C THR A 47 -6.26 4.26 4.28
N ARG A 48 -7.35 4.14 5.07
CA ARG A 48 -8.35 5.23 5.18
C ARG A 48 -7.88 6.42 5.97
N GLU A 49 -7.00 6.22 6.93
CA GLU A 49 -6.47 7.29 7.79
C GLU A 49 -5.05 7.70 7.36
N ASP A 50 -4.72 7.50 6.10
CA ASP A 50 -3.42 7.82 5.52
C ASP A 50 -3.27 9.33 5.36
N CYS A 51 -2.25 9.90 6.00
CA CYS A 51 -1.93 11.32 5.90
C CYS A 51 -0.92 11.64 4.79
N ALA A 52 -0.22 10.63 4.29
CA ALA A 52 0.73 10.79 3.18
C ALA A 52 0.02 10.73 1.83
N ILE A 53 -0.88 9.75 1.67
CA ILE A 53 -1.67 9.58 0.44
C ILE A 53 -3.16 9.56 0.85
N PRO A 54 -3.88 10.69 0.76
CA PRO A 54 -5.28 10.76 1.14
C PRO A 54 -6.16 9.78 0.36
N VAL A 55 -7.27 9.36 0.96
CA VAL A 55 -8.22 8.40 0.35
C VAL A 55 -8.65 8.85 -1.04
N ALA A 56 -8.94 10.13 -1.25
CA ALA A 56 -9.35 10.65 -2.55
C ALA A 56 -8.29 10.39 -3.63
N LEU A 57 -7.01 10.54 -3.30
CA LEU A 57 -5.91 10.26 -4.22
C LEU A 57 -5.78 8.76 -4.47
N GLN A 58 -5.92 7.94 -3.43
CA GLN A 58 -5.92 6.48 -3.58
C GLN A 58 -7.04 6.02 -4.52
N GLU A 59 -8.24 6.53 -4.34
CA GLU A 59 -9.40 6.22 -5.21
C GLU A 59 -9.15 6.65 -6.66
N ASN A 60 -8.56 7.81 -6.87
CA ASN A 60 -8.22 8.28 -8.21
C ASN A 60 -7.20 7.36 -8.90
N MET A 61 -6.19 6.92 -8.16
CA MET A 61 -5.21 5.96 -8.70
C MET A 61 -5.85 4.61 -9.06
N LEU A 62 -6.79 4.14 -8.23
CA LEU A 62 -7.53 2.91 -8.50
C LEU A 62 -8.41 3.03 -9.74
N ASN A 63 -9.05 4.18 -9.94
CA ASN A 63 -9.89 4.43 -11.11
C ASN A 63 -9.06 4.51 -12.40
N THR A 64 -7.85 5.04 -12.31
CA THR A 64 -6.96 5.18 -13.46
C THR A 64 -6.38 3.82 -13.89
N ASN A 65 -6.08 2.95 -12.94
CA ASN A 65 -5.50 1.63 -13.21
C ASN A 65 -6.11 0.59 -12.25
N PRO A 66 -7.31 0.10 -12.54
CA PRO A 66 -8.06 -0.76 -11.62
C PRO A 66 -7.32 -2.08 -11.31
N PRO A 67 -7.25 -2.47 -10.02
CA PRO A 67 -6.75 -3.79 -9.62
C PRO A 67 -7.82 -4.86 -9.79
N GLU A 68 -7.45 -6.12 -9.59
CA GLU A 68 -8.41 -7.24 -9.54
C GLU A 68 -9.42 -7.04 -8.41
N LYS A 69 -8.92 -6.62 -7.25
CA LYS A 69 -9.74 -6.34 -6.08
C LYS A 69 -9.05 -5.30 -5.19
N ALA A 70 -9.83 -4.45 -4.59
CA ALA A 70 -9.37 -3.49 -3.60
C ALA A 70 -9.95 -3.82 -2.22
N PHE A 71 -9.13 -3.69 -1.19
CA PHE A 71 -9.50 -3.85 0.21
C PHE A 71 -9.24 -2.52 0.92
N TRP A 72 -10.02 -2.22 1.95
CA TRP A 72 -9.85 -0.99 2.70
C TRP A 72 -9.63 -1.28 4.18
N LEU A 73 -8.55 -0.73 4.73
CA LEU A 73 -8.22 -0.81 6.14
C LEU A 73 -8.73 0.43 6.86
N LYS A 74 -9.74 0.24 7.70
CA LYS A 74 -10.24 1.30 8.56
C LYS A 74 -9.30 1.49 9.75
N GLY A 75 -9.00 2.73 10.08
CA GLY A 75 -8.11 3.07 11.18
C GLY A 75 -6.64 2.81 10.92
N SER A 76 -6.25 2.71 9.66
CA SER A 76 -4.86 2.51 9.26
C SER A 76 -4.27 3.78 8.66
N ASP A 77 -3.03 4.10 9.06
CA ASP A 77 -2.23 5.14 8.41
C ASP A 77 -1.43 4.56 7.23
N HIS A 78 -0.44 5.32 6.76
CA HIS A 78 0.40 4.92 5.63
C HIS A 78 1.21 3.64 5.88
N ALA A 79 1.40 3.26 7.12
CA ALA A 79 2.18 2.08 7.54
C ALA A 79 1.30 1.05 8.26
N PRO A 80 0.42 0.33 7.55
CA PRO A 80 -0.52 -0.61 8.16
C PRO A 80 0.15 -1.79 8.88
N PHE A 81 1.41 -2.09 8.55
CA PHE A 81 2.22 -3.09 9.28
C PHE A 81 2.31 -2.76 10.77
N PHE A 82 2.29 -1.50 11.11
CA PHE A 82 2.38 -1.03 12.49
C PHE A 82 1.02 -0.62 13.06
N SER A 83 0.22 0.13 12.29
CA SER A 83 -1.04 0.67 12.80
C SER A 83 -2.18 -0.35 12.86
N ARG A 84 -2.21 -1.30 11.93
CA ARG A 84 -3.26 -2.35 11.87
C ARG A 84 -2.69 -3.71 11.42
N PRO A 85 -1.72 -4.30 12.16
CA PRO A 85 -1.04 -5.50 11.70
C PRO A 85 -1.98 -6.71 11.59
N GLN A 86 -2.93 -6.88 12.50
CA GLN A 86 -3.84 -8.02 12.48
C GLN A 86 -4.84 -7.93 11.33
N SER A 87 -5.40 -6.74 11.09
CA SER A 87 -6.32 -6.52 9.97
C SER A 87 -5.63 -6.70 8.64
N LEU A 88 -4.40 -6.21 8.52
CA LEU A 88 -3.57 -6.40 7.34
C LEU A 88 -3.30 -7.90 7.10
N HIS A 89 -2.94 -8.63 8.15
CA HIS A 89 -2.69 -10.07 8.07
C HIS A 89 -3.88 -10.82 7.53
N LYS A 90 -5.09 -10.53 8.03
CA LYS A 90 -6.33 -11.15 7.56
C LYS A 90 -6.54 -10.94 6.06
N ILE A 91 -6.30 -9.72 5.57
CA ILE A 91 -6.43 -9.41 4.15
C ILE A 91 -5.39 -10.16 3.32
N LEU A 92 -4.14 -10.22 3.78
CA LEU A 92 -3.09 -10.94 3.08
C LEU A 92 -3.38 -12.43 2.99
N VAL A 93 -3.92 -13.04 4.04
CA VAL A 93 -4.37 -14.44 4.02
C VAL A 93 -5.50 -14.64 3.02
N GLU A 94 -6.48 -13.74 2.99
CA GLU A 94 -7.58 -13.79 2.03
C GLU A 94 -7.06 -13.70 0.59
N ILE A 95 -6.15 -12.79 0.31
CA ILE A 95 -5.53 -12.65 -1.01
C ILE A 95 -4.77 -13.93 -1.40
N SER A 96 -4.07 -14.53 -0.46
CA SER A 96 -3.29 -15.76 -0.72
C SER A 96 -4.17 -16.94 -1.13
N GLN A 97 -5.45 -16.91 -0.79
CA GLN A 97 -6.41 -17.95 -1.12
C GLN A 97 -7.11 -17.72 -2.47
N ILE A 98 -6.91 -16.58 -3.10
CA ILE A 98 -7.47 -16.29 -4.42
C ILE A 98 -6.68 -17.09 -5.46
N PRO A 99 -7.37 -17.88 -6.33
CA PRO A 99 -6.68 -18.67 -7.34
C PRO A 99 -5.88 -17.80 -8.31
N PRO A 100 -4.74 -18.27 -8.82
CA PRO A 100 -4.01 -17.53 -9.82
C PRO A 100 -4.86 -17.35 -11.09
N LYS A 101 -4.64 -16.22 -11.76
CA LYS A 101 -5.34 -15.94 -13.01
C LYS A 101 -4.96 -17.00 -14.05
N GLN A 102 -5.95 -17.71 -14.58
CA GLN A 102 -5.73 -18.65 -15.66
C GLN A 102 -5.48 -17.89 -16.96
N VAL A 103 -4.41 -18.25 -17.59
CA VAL A 103 -4.01 -17.69 -18.88
C VAL A 103 -4.70 -18.46 -20.01
#